data_686e60c7e59db74d1e1a59fc5a4be2de
#
_entry.id   686e60c7e59db74d1e1a59fc5a4be2de
#
_cell.length_a   1.000
_cell.length_b   1.000
_cell.length_c   1.000
_cell.angle_alpha   90.00
_cell.angle_beta   90.00
_cell.angle_gamma   90.00
#
_symmetry.space_group_name_H-M   'P 1'
#
loop_
_entity.id
_entity.type
_entity.pdbx_description
1 polymer ?
#
loop_
_entity_poly.entity_id
_entity_poly.type
_entity_poly.pdbx_seq_one_letter_code
_entity_poly.pdbx_strand_id
1 'polypeptide(L)'
;MSDKFLLMTIGLPRSGKTTWVKRNLNPEDVVVSGDEIRKIVYGQRFWEDGETLMLAISSLFMRMLMEQGKTIIVDECNVTRKCREPILEMAKRYGYYAIGAIFPTPKEECLRRADITNDDIIKPVIERMAANYQAPELNEGFDELVQVQPDDRLRLLTAHIPILGDSWRCEKNVLRALSL
;
A
#
# COMPACT_ATOMS: atom_id res chain seq x y z
N MET A 1 -9.85 19.55 8.95
CA MET A 1 -8.95 18.70 8.15
C MET A 1 -9.48 17.29 8.23
N SER A 2 -9.40 16.53 7.19
CA SER A 2 -9.95 15.17 7.19
C SER A 2 -9.11 14.27 8.08
N ASP A 3 -9.71 13.67 9.11
CA ASP A 3 -9.07 12.62 9.92
C ASP A 3 -9.08 11.26 9.20
N LYS A 4 -9.31 11.28 7.87
CA LYS A 4 -9.47 10.09 7.02
C LYS A 4 -8.21 9.88 6.19
N PHE A 5 -7.56 8.75 6.42
CA PHE A 5 -6.31 8.41 5.75
C PHE A 5 -6.45 7.15 4.92
N LEU A 6 -5.86 7.18 3.72
CA LEU A 6 -5.60 6.01 2.90
C LEU A 6 -4.08 5.88 2.73
N LEU A 7 -3.52 4.78 3.20
CA LEU A 7 -2.12 4.43 2.97
C LEU A 7 -2.05 3.32 1.93
N MET A 8 -1.33 3.57 0.84
CA MET A 8 -1.12 2.60 -0.23
C MET A 8 0.32 2.12 -0.22
N THR A 9 0.55 0.82 -0.05
CA THR A 9 1.90 0.26 -0.18
C THR A 9 2.28 0.14 -1.66
N ILE A 10 3.55 0.44 -1.99
CA ILE A 10 4.08 0.41 -3.38
C ILE A 10 5.43 -0.29 -3.38
N GLY A 11 5.55 -1.39 -4.13
CA GLY A 11 6.80 -2.14 -4.24
C GLY A 11 6.61 -3.56 -4.74
N LEU A 12 7.71 -4.21 -5.09
CA LEU A 12 7.70 -5.57 -5.64
C LEU A 12 7.18 -6.61 -4.64
N PRO A 13 6.68 -7.77 -5.07
CA PRO A 13 6.46 -8.89 -4.18
C PRO A 13 7.75 -9.19 -3.38
N ARG A 14 7.62 -9.63 -2.14
CA ARG A 14 8.76 -9.87 -1.23
C ARG A 14 9.57 -8.62 -0.82
N SER A 15 9.14 -7.40 -1.14
CA SER A 15 9.82 -6.18 -0.70
C SER A 15 9.67 -5.87 0.80
N GLY A 16 8.76 -6.55 1.50
CA GLY A 16 8.56 -6.37 2.94
C GLY A 16 7.27 -5.63 3.33
N LYS A 17 6.43 -5.21 2.38
CA LYS A 17 5.18 -4.47 2.59
C LYS A 17 4.30 -5.05 3.69
N THR A 18 3.83 -6.27 3.48
CA THR A 18 2.92 -6.95 4.43
C THR A 18 3.54 -7.12 5.82
N THR A 19 4.84 -7.37 5.90
CA THR A 19 5.54 -7.48 7.18
C THR A 19 5.55 -6.14 7.91
N TRP A 20 5.83 -5.07 7.17
CA TRP A 20 5.81 -3.70 7.70
C TRP A 20 4.39 -3.29 8.12
N VAL A 21 3.38 -3.53 7.29
CA VAL A 21 1.97 -3.26 7.62
C VAL A 21 1.58 -3.94 8.92
N LYS A 22 1.86 -5.26 9.06
CA LYS A 22 1.52 -6.03 10.26
C LYS A 22 2.20 -5.53 11.54
N ARG A 23 3.40 -4.92 11.44
CA ARG A 23 4.12 -4.36 12.60
C ARG A 23 3.61 -2.99 13.02
N ASN A 24 3.02 -2.26 12.09
CA ASN A 24 2.67 -0.85 12.25
C ASN A 24 1.16 -0.58 12.22
N LEU A 25 0.35 -1.64 12.21
CA LEU A 25 -1.11 -1.55 12.17
C LEU A 25 -1.67 -1.13 13.52
N ASN A 26 -2.54 -0.10 13.53
CA ASN A 26 -3.34 0.20 14.71
C ASN A 26 -4.59 -0.69 14.76
N PRO A 27 -5.16 -0.91 15.96
CA PRO A 27 -6.38 -1.71 16.10
C PRO A 27 -7.60 -1.21 15.31
N GLU A 28 -7.62 0.08 14.96
CA GLU A 28 -8.74 0.72 14.25
C GLU A 28 -8.55 0.76 12.74
N ASP A 29 -7.32 0.47 12.26
CA ASP A 29 -6.99 0.48 10.83
C ASP A 29 -7.56 -0.75 10.14
N VAL A 30 -8.02 -0.58 8.90
CA VAL A 30 -8.54 -1.69 8.10
C VAL A 30 -7.63 -1.95 6.91
N VAL A 31 -7.10 -3.17 6.84
CA VAL A 31 -6.27 -3.61 5.72
C VAL A 31 -7.15 -4.17 4.61
N VAL A 32 -6.96 -3.65 3.40
CA VAL A 32 -7.53 -4.21 2.17
C VAL A 32 -6.40 -4.86 1.40
N SER A 33 -6.46 -6.17 1.26
CA SER A 33 -5.45 -7.00 0.59
C SER A 33 -6.11 -7.97 -0.36
N GLY A 34 -5.74 -7.93 -1.63
CA GLY A 34 -6.22 -8.87 -2.64
C GLY A 34 -5.83 -10.31 -2.34
N ASP A 35 -4.63 -10.53 -1.77
CA ASP A 35 -4.18 -11.86 -1.37
C ASP A 35 -5.09 -12.48 -0.30
N GLU A 36 -5.52 -11.68 0.69
CA GLU A 36 -6.47 -12.15 1.71
C GLU A 36 -7.88 -12.34 1.13
N ILE A 37 -8.32 -11.46 0.24
CA ILE A 37 -9.61 -11.62 -0.47
C ILE A 37 -9.61 -12.90 -1.30
N ARG A 38 -8.56 -13.16 -2.10
CA ARG A 38 -8.42 -14.40 -2.88
C ARG A 38 -8.46 -15.63 -1.99
N LYS A 39 -7.73 -15.59 -0.88
CA LYS A 39 -7.69 -16.68 0.09
C LYS A 39 -9.06 -16.99 0.71
N ILE A 40 -9.82 -15.94 1.06
CA ILE A 40 -11.17 -16.10 1.63
C ILE A 40 -12.15 -16.63 0.57
N VAL A 41 -12.11 -16.07 -0.64
CA VAL A 41 -13.11 -16.36 -1.69
C VAL A 41 -12.81 -17.69 -2.41
N TYR A 42 -11.52 -17.96 -2.68
CA TYR A 42 -11.10 -19.07 -3.54
C TYR A 42 -10.26 -20.12 -2.81
N GLY A 43 -9.85 -19.89 -1.57
CA GLY A 43 -8.98 -20.80 -0.82
C GLY A 43 -7.53 -20.86 -1.34
N GLN A 44 -7.15 -19.99 -2.30
CA GLN A 44 -5.84 -19.98 -2.94
C GLN A 44 -5.32 -18.57 -3.18
N ARG A 45 -3.99 -18.44 -3.40
CA ARG A 45 -3.31 -17.13 -3.52
C ARG A 45 -3.53 -16.45 -4.86
N PHE A 46 -3.74 -17.22 -5.91
CA PHE A 46 -3.94 -16.69 -7.26
C PHE A 46 -4.85 -17.59 -8.08
N TRP A 47 -5.80 -16.98 -8.79
CA TRP A 47 -6.67 -17.62 -9.76
C TRP A 47 -7.02 -16.60 -10.85
N GLU A 48 -6.51 -16.82 -12.06
CA GLU A 48 -6.59 -15.84 -13.16
C GLU A 48 -8.05 -15.45 -13.47
N ASP A 49 -8.94 -16.40 -13.58
CA ASP A 49 -10.37 -16.15 -13.86
C ASP A 49 -11.09 -15.41 -12.71
N GLY A 50 -10.52 -15.46 -11.51
CA GLY A 50 -11.08 -14.82 -10.32
C GLY A 50 -10.65 -13.36 -10.09
N GLU A 51 -9.66 -12.86 -10.85
CA GLU A 51 -9.09 -11.53 -10.58
C GLU A 51 -10.12 -10.40 -10.75
N THR A 52 -11.01 -10.50 -11.73
CA THR A 52 -12.08 -9.51 -11.93
C THR A 52 -13.01 -9.42 -10.73
N LEU A 53 -13.42 -10.56 -10.17
CA LEU A 53 -14.26 -10.61 -8.97
C LEU A 53 -13.52 -10.11 -7.73
N MET A 54 -12.24 -10.49 -7.57
CA MET A 54 -11.40 -10.00 -6.48
C MET A 54 -11.30 -8.47 -6.50
N LEU A 55 -11.05 -7.87 -7.67
CA LEU A 55 -10.98 -6.42 -7.84
C LEU A 55 -12.33 -5.74 -7.52
N ALA A 56 -13.44 -6.34 -7.94
CA ALA A 56 -14.78 -5.83 -7.64
C ALA A 56 -15.06 -5.86 -6.12
N ILE A 57 -14.74 -6.97 -5.44
CA ILE A 57 -14.88 -7.10 -3.98
C ILE A 57 -14.00 -6.07 -3.27
N SER A 58 -12.73 -5.95 -3.65
CA SER A 58 -11.80 -4.98 -3.07
C SER A 58 -12.31 -3.55 -3.21
N SER A 59 -12.78 -3.18 -4.41
CA SER A 59 -13.33 -1.84 -4.69
C SER A 59 -14.60 -1.55 -3.87
N LEU A 60 -15.52 -2.50 -3.80
CA LEU A 60 -16.74 -2.38 -3.00
C LEU A 60 -16.40 -2.23 -1.52
N PHE A 61 -15.49 -3.05 -1.02
CA PHE A 61 -15.06 -3.04 0.37
C PHE A 61 -14.40 -1.70 0.74
N MET A 62 -13.46 -1.21 -0.08
CA MET A 62 -12.85 0.11 0.11
C MET A 62 -13.89 1.22 0.15
N ARG A 63 -14.87 1.21 -0.78
CA ARG A 63 -15.93 2.20 -0.82
C ARG A 63 -16.72 2.22 0.49
N MET A 64 -17.16 1.06 0.97
CA MET A 64 -17.93 0.95 2.21
C MET A 64 -17.13 1.44 3.43
N LEU A 65 -15.83 1.14 3.49
CA LEU A 65 -14.94 1.63 4.54
C LEU A 65 -14.77 3.15 4.47
N MET A 66 -14.66 3.71 3.27
CA MET A 66 -14.57 5.16 3.07
C MET A 66 -15.85 5.89 3.48
N GLU A 67 -17.03 5.32 3.21
CA GLU A 67 -18.30 5.83 3.68
C GLU A 67 -18.39 5.87 5.22
N GLN A 68 -17.76 4.91 5.88
CA GLN A 68 -17.66 4.85 7.35
C GLN A 68 -16.55 5.72 7.93
N GLY A 69 -15.72 6.36 7.09
CA GLY A 69 -14.61 7.20 7.54
C GLY A 69 -13.45 6.43 8.18
N LYS A 70 -13.26 5.15 7.84
CA LYS A 70 -12.17 4.31 8.39
C LYS A 70 -10.83 4.67 7.79
N THR A 71 -9.76 4.58 8.57
CA THR A 71 -8.39 4.56 8.04
C THR A 71 -8.17 3.26 7.28
N ILE A 72 -7.69 3.36 6.04
CA ILE A 72 -7.57 2.23 5.12
C ILE A 72 -6.10 2.05 4.73
N ILE A 73 -5.63 0.82 4.83
CA ILE A 73 -4.31 0.41 4.34
C ILE A 73 -4.51 -0.54 3.16
N VAL A 74 -4.06 -0.13 1.98
CA VAL A 74 -4.08 -0.98 0.78
C VAL A 74 -2.76 -1.71 0.68
N ASP A 75 -2.73 -2.99 1.11
CA ASP A 75 -1.54 -3.84 1.12
C ASP A 75 -1.45 -4.64 -0.19
N GLU A 76 -0.96 -3.96 -1.24
CA GLU A 76 -0.77 -4.50 -2.57
C GLU A 76 0.59 -4.08 -3.17
N CYS A 77 0.95 -4.61 -4.32
CA CYS A 77 2.18 -4.21 -4.98
C CYS A 77 2.11 -2.81 -5.61
N ASN A 78 0.99 -2.44 -6.19
CA ASN A 78 0.69 -1.12 -6.76
C ASN A 78 1.81 -0.54 -7.66
N VAL A 79 2.50 -1.42 -8.42
CA VAL A 79 3.72 -1.08 -9.16
C VAL A 79 3.48 -0.25 -10.42
N THR A 80 2.25 -0.18 -10.90
CA THR A 80 1.92 0.63 -12.09
C THR A 80 0.92 1.74 -11.74
N ARG A 81 0.97 2.84 -12.50
CA ARG A 81 0.00 3.94 -12.38
C ARG A 81 -1.45 3.44 -12.56
N LYS A 82 -1.66 2.54 -13.53
CA LYS A 82 -2.97 1.94 -13.80
C LYS A 82 -3.58 1.24 -12.59
N CYS A 83 -2.76 0.63 -11.72
CA CYS A 83 -3.24 0.00 -10.50
C CYS A 83 -3.61 1.02 -9.42
N ARG A 84 -2.89 2.15 -9.36
CA ARG A 84 -3.05 3.18 -8.34
C ARG A 84 -4.21 4.14 -8.63
N GLU A 85 -4.41 4.48 -9.90
CA GLU A 85 -5.36 5.50 -10.36
C GLU A 85 -6.78 5.29 -9.80
N PRO A 86 -7.45 4.12 -9.92
CA PRO A 86 -8.83 3.97 -9.45
C PRO A 86 -8.96 4.11 -7.92
N ILE A 87 -7.91 3.75 -7.18
CA ILE A 87 -7.87 3.87 -5.73
C ILE A 87 -7.73 5.34 -5.32
N LEU A 88 -6.84 6.08 -5.99
CA LEU A 88 -6.62 7.51 -5.74
C LEU A 88 -7.83 8.36 -6.15
N GLU A 89 -8.48 8.04 -7.25
CA GLU A 89 -9.75 8.69 -7.62
C GLU A 89 -10.83 8.49 -6.57
N MET A 90 -10.92 7.26 -6.02
CA MET A 90 -11.85 6.97 -4.93
C MET A 90 -11.49 7.75 -3.67
N ALA A 91 -10.21 7.74 -3.26
CA ALA A 91 -9.71 8.52 -2.12
C ALA A 91 -10.07 10.01 -2.24
N LYS A 92 -9.82 10.59 -3.40
CA LYS A 92 -10.17 11.98 -3.71
C LYS A 92 -11.69 12.24 -3.59
N ARG A 93 -12.51 11.35 -4.14
CA ARG A 93 -13.98 11.46 -4.10
C ARG A 93 -14.54 11.48 -2.69
N TYR A 94 -13.95 10.70 -1.78
CA TYR A 94 -14.38 10.60 -0.39
C TYR A 94 -13.61 11.54 0.56
N GLY A 95 -12.72 12.39 0.03
CA GLY A 95 -11.97 13.39 0.80
C GLY A 95 -10.92 12.78 1.72
N TYR A 96 -10.30 11.68 1.32
CA TYR A 96 -9.20 11.03 2.02
C TYR A 96 -7.87 11.69 1.71
N TYR A 97 -7.01 11.77 2.73
CA TYR A 97 -5.60 12.10 2.56
C TYR A 97 -4.85 10.83 2.12
N ALA A 98 -4.32 10.83 0.91
CA ALA A 98 -3.72 9.66 0.29
C ALA A 98 -2.20 9.65 0.43
N ILE A 99 -1.66 8.62 1.10
CA ILE A 99 -0.24 8.44 1.35
C ILE A 99 0.27 7.23 0.54
N GLY A 100 1.33 7.42 -0.26
CA GLY A 100 2.03 6.34 -0.93
C GLY A 100 3.27 5.91 -0.14
N ALA A 101 3.27 4.71 0.42
CA ALA A 101 4.41 4.11 1.13
C ALA A 101 5.23 3.26 0.16
N ILE A 102 6.42 3.74 -0.20
CA ILE A 102 7.30 3.13 -1.20
C ILE A 102 8.32 2.22 -0.53
N PHE A 103 8.37 0.98 -0.98
CA PHE A 103 9.33 -0.04 -0.54
C PHE A 103 10.39 -0.24 -1.63
N PRO A 104 11.57 0.41 -1.52
CA PRO A 104 12.58 0.47 -2.56
C PRO A 104 13.48 -0.77 -2.61
N THR A 105 13.00 -1.90 -2.11
CA THR A 105 13.78 -3.15 -2.10
C THR A 105 14.14 -3.56 -3.53
N PRO A 106 15.43 -3.73 -3.86
CA PRO A 106 15.87 -4.14 -5.18
C PRO A 106 15.28 -5.49 -5.61
N LYS A 107 15.10 -5.66 -6.92
CA LYS A 107 14.57 -6.90 -7.53
C LYS A 107 15.37 -8.13 -7.08
N GLU A 108 16.69 -8.03 -7.09
CA GLU A 108 17.59 -9.10 -6.71
C GLU A 108 17.37 -9.57 -5.28
N GLU A 109 17.12 -8.64 -4.37
CA GLU A 109 16.82 -8.95 -2.97
C GLU A 109 15.42 -9.59 -2.85
N CYS A 110 14.44 -9.14 -3.63
CA CYS A 110 13.12 -9.77 -3.67
C CYS A 110 13.20 -11.22 -4.16
N LEU A 111 13.99 -11.48 -5.21
CA LEU A 111 14.25 -12.83 -5.73
C LEU A 111 14.97 -13.69 -4.70
N ARG A 112 16.01 -13.18 -4.05
CA ARG A 112 16.73 -13.88 -2.98
C ARG A 112 15.78 -14.29 -1.83
N ARG A 113 14.85 -13.41 -1.45
CA ARG A 113 13.83 -13.73 -0.43
C ARG A 113 12.83 -14.79 -0.90
N ALA A 114 12.52 -14.83 -2.18
CA ALA A 114 11.71 -15.90 -2.78
C ALA A 114 12.42 -17.24 -2.73
N ASP A 115 13.73 -17.28 -3.02
CA ASP A 115 14.58 -18.48 -2.90
C ASP A 115 14.59 -19.04 -1.47
N ILE A 116 14.80 -18.21 -0.47
CA ILE A 116 14.81 -18.61 0.95
C ILE A 116 13.50 -19.30 1.37
N THR A 117 12.38 -18.87 0.78
CA THR A 117 11.05 -19.41 1.10
C THR A 117 10.59 -20.52 0.14
N ASN A 118 11.45 -20.95 -0.80
CA ASN A 118 11.13 -21.91 -1.86
C ASN A 118 9.84 -21.54 -2.62
N ASP A 119 9.62 -20.26 -2.90
CA ASP A 119 8.43 -19.74 -3.58
C ASP A 119 8.76 -19.48 -5.06
N ASP A 120 8.91 -20.54 -5.83
CA ASP A 120 9.27 -20.45 -7.25
C ASP A 120 8.17 -19.81 -8.10
N ILE A 121 6.91 -19.91 -7.65
CA ILE A 121 5.75 -19.33 -8.35
C ILE A 121 5.82 -17.80 -8.38
N ILE A 122 6.38 -17.17 -7.35
CA ILE A 122 6.43 -15.71 -7.26
C ILE A 122 7.56 -15.08 -8.12
N LYS A 123 8.60 -15.85 -8.47
CA LYS A 123 9.76 -15.32 -9.20
C LYS A 123 9.40 -14.70 -10.56
N PRO A 124 8.64 -15.38 -11.45
CA PRO A 124 8.19 -14.77 -12.70
C PRO A 124 7.33 -13.52 -12.49
N VAL A 125 6.58 -13.47 -11.39
CA VAL A 125 5.76 -12.31 -11.02
C VAL A 125 6.65 -11.13 -10.63
N ILE A 126 7.70 -11.37 -9.83
CA ILE A 126 8.69 -10.34 -9.46
C ILE A 126 9.36 -9.77 -10.71
N GLU A 127 9.81 -10.62 -11.64
CA GLU A 127 10.46 -10.20 -12.90
C GLU A 127 9.52 -9.32 -13.74
N ARG A 128 8.29 -9.78 -13.95
CA ARG A 128 7.27 -9.05 -14.71
C ARG A 128 6.93 -7.71 -14.06
N MET A 129 6.74 -7.68 -12.73
CA MET A 129 6.40 -6.45 -12.00
C MET A 129 7.57 -5.47 -11.99
N ALA A 130 8.81 -5.95 -11.86
CA ALA A 130 10.00 -5.10 -11.94
C ALA A 130 10.16 -4.45 -13.33
N ALA A 131 9.92 -5.22 -14.40
CA ALA A 131 9.99 -4.70 -15.77
C ALA A 131 8.91 -3.64 -16.07
N ASN A 132 7.77 -3.69 -15.37
CA ASN A 132 6.66 -2.76 -15.56
C ASN A 132 6.56 -1.69 -14.44
N TYR A 133 7.54 -1.61 -13.55
CA TYR A 133 7.49 -0.66 -12.45
C TYR A 133 7.48 0.78 -12.92
N GLN A 134 6.51 1.53 -12.43
CA GLN A 134 6.36 2.97 -12.65
C GLN A 134 6.44 3.68 -11.30
N ALA A 135 7.48 4.48 -11.12
CA ALA A 135 7.64 5.24 -9.90
C ALA A 135 6.39 6.09 -9.62
N PRO A 136 5.88 6.10 -8.39
CA PRO A 136 4.74 6.94 -8.05
C PRO A 136 5.13 8.42 -8.05
N GLU A 137 4.20 9.27 -8.45
CA GLU A 137 4.35 10.71 -8.49
C GLU A 137 3.19 11.39 -7.76
N LEU A 138 3.44 12.55 -7.13
CA LEU A 138 2.39 13.30 -6.43
C LEU A 138 1.25 13.71 -7.36
N ASN A 139 1.55 13.98 -8.64
CA ASN A 139 0.56 14.36 -9.64
C ASN A 139 -0.45 13.25 -10.00
N GLU A 140 -0.25 12.03 -9.52
CA GLU A 140 -1.22 10.94 -9.65
C GLU A 140 -2.42 11.11 -8.72
N GLY A 141 -2.31 11.97 -7.70
CA GLY A 141 -3.34 12.22 -6.70
C GLY A 141 -2.96 11.81 -5.29
N PHE A 142 -1.69 11.50 -5.03
CA PHE A 142 -1.15 11.38 -3.68
C PHE A 142 -0.99 12.75 -3.04
N ASP A 143 -1.34 12.85 -1.77
CA ASP A 143 -1.02 14.01 -0.94
C ASP A 143 0.41 13.92 -0.39
N GLU A 144 0.90 12.68 -0.19
CA GLU A 144 2.22 12.42 0.34
C GLU A 144 2.83 11.14 -0.23
N LEU A 145 4.15 11.15 -0.45
CA LEU A 145 4.94 9.96 -0.80
C LEU A 145 6.06 9.78 0.22
N VAL A 146 6.11 8.61 0.84
CA VAL A 146 7.11 8.27 1.86
C VAL A 146 7.90 7.05 1.44
N GLN A 147 9.19 7.06 1.69
CA GLN A 147 10.03 5.90 1.48
C GLN A 147 10.20 5.12 2.77
N VAL A 148 9.80 3.85 2.76
CA VAL A 148 9.97 2.94 3.89
C VAL A 148 11.34 2.31 3.84
N GLN A 149 12.12 2.49 4.91
CA GLN A 149 13.46 1.91 5.07
C GLN A 149 13.39 0.57 5.84
N PRO A 150 14.39 -0.31 5.67
CA PRO A 150 14.44 -1.59 6.40
C PRO A 150 14.44 -1.44 7.93
N ASP A 151 14.86 -0.31 8.46
CA ASP A 151 14.88 0.05 9.89
C ASP A 151 13.58 0.68 10.39
N ASP A 152 12.48 0.55 9.63
CA ASP A 152 11.16 1.09 9.91
C ASP A 152 11.08 2.63 10.00
N ARG A 153 12.11 3.34 9.51
CA ARG A 153 12.06 4.81 9.44
C ARG A 153 11.39 5.27 8.15
N LEU A 154 10.33 6.06 8.30
CA LEU A 154 9.72 6.77 7.19
C LEU A 154 10.59 7.98 6.79
N ARG A 155 10.99 8.06 5.52
CA ARG A 155 11.61 9.25 4.96
C ARG A 155 10.64 9.90 3.98
N LEU A 156 10.31 11.15 4.24
CA LEU A 156 9.54 11.98 3.31
C LEU A 156 10.36 12.18 2.04
N LEU A 157 9.81 11.80 0.88
CA LEU A 157 10.47 11.93 -0.41
C LEU A 157 10.42 13.35 -0.97
N THR A 158 9.55 14.20 -0.45
CA THR A 158 9.50 15.60 -0.84
C THR A 158 9.34 16.49 0.39
N ALA A 159 10.39 17.22 0.69
CA ALA A 159 10.28 18.38 1.55
C ALA A 159 9.53 19.44 0.74
N HIS A 160 8.32 19.73 1.06
CA HIS A 160 7.57 20.98 0.89
C HIS A 160 6.08 20.73 1.02
N ILE A 161 5.71 20.14 2.15
CA ILE A 161 4.37 20.42 2.67
C ILE A 161 4.54 21.71 3.45
N PRO A 162 3.77 22.78 3.18
CA PRO A 162 3.73 23.93 4.07
C PRO A 162 3.45 23.38 5.46
N ILE A 163 4.30 23.69 6.42
CA ILE A 163 4.13 23.36 7.82
C ILE A 163 2.71 23.81 8.21
N LEU A 164 1.78 22.91 8.15
CA LEU A 164 0.50 23.06 8.79
C LEU A 164 0.81 23.07 10.27
N GLY A 165 0.56 24.21 10.89
CA GLY A 165 0.98 24.67 12.21
C GLY A 165 1.23 23.56 13.26
N ASP A 166 1.94 23.90 14.32
CA ASP A 166 2.48 23.05 15.41
C ASP A 166 1.59 21.95 16.01
N SER A 167 0.36 21.77 15.57
CA SER A 167 -0.57 20.71 15.96
C SER A 167 -0.43 19.43 15.11
N TRP A 168 0.29 19.45 13.97
CA TRP A 168 0.60 18.30 13.13
C TRP A 168 2.08 17.94 13.24
N ARG A 169 2.45 17.42 14.37
CA ARG A 169 3.65 16.59 14.43
C ARG A 169 3.28 15.25 13.81
N CYS A 170 3.42 15.18 12.50
CA CYS A 170 3.34 13.95 11.69
C CYS A 170 4.20 12.82 12.29
N GLU A 171 5.32 13.19 12.97
CA GLU A 171 6.12 12.27 13.77
C GLU A 171 5.36 11.55 14.88
N LYS A 172 4.26 12.10 15.42
CA LYS A 172 3.56 11.45 16.53
C LYS A 172 2.30 10.69 16.15
N ASN A 173 1.66 11.02 15.03
CA ASN A 173 0.41 10.33 14.66
C ASN A 173 0.61 9.29 13.55
N VAL A 174 1.46 9.53 12.54
CA VAL A 174 1.92 8.46 11.66
C VAL A 174 2.86 7.51 12.44
N LEU A 175 3.75 8.02 13.31
CA LEU A 175 4.58 7.19 14.19
C LEU A 175 3.81 6.60 15.38
N ARG A 176 2.71 7.19 15.87
CA ARG A 176 1.83 6.54 16.86
C ARG A 176 0.92 5.51 16.22
N ALA A 177 0.55 5.70 14.97
CA ALA A 177 -0.07 4.67 14.16
C ALA A 177 0.94 3.57 13.78
N LEU A 178 2.24 3.85 13.86
CA LEU A 178 3.33 2.98 13.42
C LEU A 178 4.32 2.61 14.54
N SER A 179 4.13 3.11 15.77
CA SER A 179 4.99 2.82 16.93
C SER A 179 4.18 2.35 18.13
N LEU A 180 3.86 1.08 18.10
CA LEU A 180 3.70 0.20 19.25
C LEU A 180 4.43 -1.10 18.97
#